data_322060705b45ef1314ec84f2f088827c
#
_entry.id   322060705b45ef1314ec84f2f088827c
#
_cell.length_a   1.000
_cell.length_b   1.000
_cell.length_c   1.000
_cell.angle_alpha   90.00
_cell.angle_beta   90.00
_cell.angle_gamma   90.00
#
_symmetry.space_group_name_H-M   'P 1'
#
loop_
_entity.id
_entity.type
_entity.pdbx_description
1 polymer ?
#
loop_
_entity_poly.entity_id
_entity_poly.type
_entity_poly.pdbx_seq_one_letter_code
_entity_poly.pdbx_strand_id
1 'polypeptide(L)'
;VLHSGRPAQDFVHTIPGYQGKCAAWLDVPLQDGKEKFLKPGYERRAEAISIAKEVKRIADSCGPSLSIGVISFYRAQCDLILDALADEGLAEEEDGEIRIARSYRQTESGDERLRVGTVDAFQGKEFDVVFLSVVRANDVVVPDQKEGEERERLLNGKYGHLRLANRMNVAMSRQRKLLVAVGAKHMAEGPESEEGVPALAAFLKLCREEMAHGR
;
A
#
# COMPACT_ATOMS: atom_id res chain seq x y z
N VAL A 1 -0.68 8.74 21.45
CA VAL A 1 -0.37 9.45 20.19
C VAL A 1 1.06 9.12 19.82
N LEU A 2 1.29 8.43 18.71
CA LEU A 2 2.63 8.20 18.18
C LEU A 2 3.11 9.51 17.54
N HIS A 3 4.22 10.03 18.02
CA HIS A 3 4.89 11.18 17.42
C HIS A 3 6.03 10.66 16.54
N SER A 4 6.20 11.25 15.36
CA SER A 4 7.38 10.98 14.53
C SER A 4 8.64 11.41 15.27
N GLY A 5 9.63 10.53 15.36
CA GLY A 5 10.96 10.87 15.87
C GLY A 5 11.81 11.68 14.88
N ARG A 6 11.30 11.93 13.67
CA ARG A 6 11.98 12.68 12.61
C ARG A 6 11.36 14.07 12.46
N PRO A 7 12.17 15.12 12.26
CA PRO A 7 11.68 16.47 12.00
C PRO A 7 10.99 16.53 10.62
N ALA A 8 10.04 17.46 10.46
CA ALA A 8 9.25 17.61 9.24
C ALA A 8 10.11 17.81 7.97
N GLN A 9 11.27 18.45 8.10
CA GLN A 9 12.20 18.67 6.99
C GLN A 9 12.76 17.38 6.37
N ASP A 10 12.79 16.26 7.10
CA ASP A 10 13.27 14.97 6.60
C ASP A 10 12.30 14.33 5.61
N PHE A 11 11.04 14.83 5.56
CA PHE A 11 9.99 14.38 4.64
C PHE A 11 9.87 15.24 3.39
N VAL A 12 10.73 16.25 3.23
CA VAL A 12 10.73 17.09 2.03
C VAL A 12 11.26 16.29 0.84
N HIS A 13 10.46 16.24 -0.22
CA HIS A 13 10.82 15.58 -1.47
C HIS A 13 10.18 16.26 -2.68
N THR A 14 10.73 15.98 -3.86
CA THR A 14 10.28 16.53 -5.14
C THR A 14 9.64 15.48 -6.06
N ILE A 15 9.11 14.37 -5.49
CA ILE A 15 8.49 13.28 -6.25
C ILE A 15 7.31 13.87 -7.04
N PRO A 16 7.31 13.79 -8.40
CA PRO A 16 6.27 14.39 -9.23
C PRO A 16 4.87 13.88 -8.86
N GLY A 17 3.94 14.81 -8.71
CA GLY A 17 2.55 14.53 -8.27
C GLY A 17 2.34 14.42 -6.77
N TYR A 18 3.44 14.35 -5.98
CA TYR A 18 3.38 14.23 -4.51
C TYR A 18 4.21 15.29 -3.78
N GLN A 19 4.62 16.36 -4.45
CA GLN A 19 5.45 17.40 -3.85
C GLN A 19 4.83 17.93 -2.55
N GLY A 20 5.61 17.93 -1.49
CA GLY A 20 5.20 18.41 -0.18
C GLY A 20 4.20 17.54 0.58
N LYS A 21 3.97 16.30 0.15
CA LYS A 21 3.08 15.34 0.81
C LYS A 21 3.87 14.16 1.34
N CYS A 22 3.64 13.79 2.59
CA CYS A 22 4.19 12.55 3.16
C CYS A 22 3.19 11.38 3.12
N ALA A 23 1.92 11.66 2.82
CA ALA A 23 0.83 10.69 2.76
C ALA A 23 -0.04 10.92 1.51
N ALA A 24 -0.39 9.85 0.83
CA ALA A 24 -1.29 9.91 -0.32
C ALA A 24 -2.17 8.66 -0.41
N TRP A 25 -3.33 8.80 -1.04
CA TRP A 25 -4.22 7.69 -1.36
C TRP A 25 -4.47 7.64 -2.86
N LEU A 26 -4.05 6.56 -3.49
CA LEU A 26 -4.41 6.23 -4.87
C LEU A 26 -5.69 5.40 -4.86
N ASP A 27 -6.80 6.03 -5.21
CA ASP A 27 -8.09 5.39 -5.20
C ASP A 27 -8.24 4.43 -6.38
N VAL A 28 -8.56 3.19 -6.06
CA VAL A 28 -8.97 2.16 -7.03
C VAL A 28 -10.39 1.74 -6.64
N PRO A 29 -11.42 2.37 -7.25
CA PRO A 29 -12.79 2.19 -6.82
C PRO A 29 -13.29 0.75 -6.97
N LEU A 30 -14.34 0.37 -6.22
CA LEU A 30 -14.91 -0.98 -6.25
C LEU A 30 -15.38 -1.41 -7.64
N GLN A 31 -15.86 -0.47 -8.45
CA GLN A 31 -16.32 -0.71 -9.82
C GLN A 31 -15.21 -1.17 -10.78
N ASP A 32 -13.93 -0.88 -10.46
CA ASP A 32 -12.79 -1.36 -11.24
C ASP A 32 -12.47 -2.84 -10.99
N GLY A 33 -13.18 -3.45 -10.06
CA GLY A 33 -13.12 -4.87 -9.72
C GLY A 33 -13.05 -5.10 -8.22
N LYS A 34 -13.77 -6.14 -7.76
CA LYS A 34 -13.73 -6.62 -6.38
C LYS A 34 -12.46 -7.44 -6.12
N GLU A 35 -12.16 -7.62 -4.85
CA GLU A 35 -11.20 -8.62 -4.40
C GLU A 35 -11.61 -10.02 -4.82
N LYS A 36 -10.63 -10.88 -5.09
CA LYS A 36 -10.83 -12.30 -5.36
C LYS A 36 -10.17 -13.13 -4.26
N PHE A 37 -10.93 -14.06 -3.69
CA PHE A 37 -10.38 -15.00 -2.73
C PHE A 37 -9.61 -16.10 -3.46
N LEU A 38 -8.33 -16.23 -3.15
CA LEU A 38 -7.48 -17.37 -3.52
C LEU A 38 -6.93 -17.96 -2.23
N LYS A 39 -7.35 -19.19 -1.91
CA LYS A 39 -6.91 -19.84 -0.67
C LYS A 39 -5.38 -19.95 -0.61
N PRO A 40 -4.69 -19.38 0.43
CA PRO A 40 -5.28 -18.91 1.70
C PRO A 40 -5.49 -17.38 1.79
N GLY A 41 -5.57 -16.61 0.71
CA GLY A 41 -5.60 -15.15 0.79
C GLY A 41 -6.50 -14.47 -0.22
N TYR A 42 -6.21 -13.21 -0.48
CA TYR A 42 -6.94 -12.36 -1.43
C TYR A 42 -5.99 -11.69 -2.41
N GLU A 43 -6.50 -11.42 -3.61
CA GLU A 43 -5.85 -10.61 -4.63
C GLU A 43 -6.83 -9.61 -5.25
N ARG A 44 -6.29 -8.54 -5.86
CA ARG A 44 -7.07 -7.56 -6.60
C ARG A 44 -6.28 -7.02 -7.78
N ARG A 45 -6.66 -7.46 -9.00
CA ARG A 45 -5.93 -7.16 -10.23
C ARG A 45 -5.88 -5.66 -10.56
N ALA A 46 -7.01 -4.96 -10.45
CA ALA A 46 -7.06 -3.52 -10.72
C ALA A 46 -6.07 -2.73 -9.86
N GLU A 47 -5.92 -3.13 -8.60
CA GLU A 47 -4.99 -2.50 -7.66
C GLU A 47 -3.53 -2.80 -8.02
N ALA A 48 -3.21 -4.06 -8.38
CA ALA A 48 -1.87 -4.44 -8.83
C ALA A 48 -1.43 -3.65 -10.07
N ILE A 49 -2.31 -3.51 -11.06
CA ILE A 49 -2.05 -2.72 -12.27
C ILE A 49 -1.83 -1.23 -11.93
N SER A 50 -2.65 -0.67 -11.03
CA SER A 50 -2.52 0.74 -10.63
C SER A 50 -1.21 0.99 -9.89
N ILE A 51 -0.78 0.06 -9.03
CA ILE A 51 0.51 0.11 -8.34
C ILE A 51 1.64 0.06 -9.37
N ALA A 52 1.63 -0.90 -10.29
CA ALA A 52 2.71 -1.09 -11.26
C ALA A 52 2.92 0.16 -12.12
N LYS A 53 1.85 0.74 -12.65
CA LYS A 53 1.89 1.98 -13.43
C LYS A 53 2.46 3.15 -12.63
N GLU A 54 2.04 3.30 -11.38
CA GLU A 54 2.49 4.40 -10.53
C GLU A 54 3.95 4.23 -10.10
N VAL A 55 4.37 3.00 -9.77
CA VAL A 55 5.78 2.66 -9.49
C VAL A 55 6.63 2.98 -10.72
N LYS A 56 6.20 2.58 -11.93
CA LYS A 56 6.91 2.89 -13.18
C LYS A 56 7.05 4.38 -13.39
N ARG A 57 5.97 5.13 -13.25
CA ARG A 57 5.95 6.60 -13.40
C ARG A 57 6.95 7.29 -12.45
N ILE A 58 6.96 6.89 -11.18
CA ILE A 58 7.89 7.44 -10.18
C ILE A 58 9.33 7.03 -10.47
N ALA A 59 9.57 5.75 -10.78
CA ALA A 59 10.91 5.24 -11.05
C ALA A 59 11.55 5.92 -12.26
N ASP A 60 10.77 6.19 -13.32
CA ASP A 60 11.24 6.91 -14.51
C ASP A 60 11.49 8.39 -14.24
N SER A 61 10.64 9.02 -13.43
CA SER A 61 10.74 10.45 -13.15
C SER A 61 11.83 10.82 -12.15
N CYS A 62 12.13 9.94 -11.19
CA CYS A 62 13.06 10.22 -10.08
C CYS A 62 14.44 9.56 -10.26
N GLY A 63 14.58 8.68 -11.25
CA GLY A 63 15.83 8.01 -11.54
C GLY A 63 16.25 6.92 -10.54
N PRO A 64 17.50 6.44 -10.62
CA PRO A 64 17.95 5.26 -9.88
C PRO A 64 18.35 5.52 -8.44
N SER A 65 18.36 6.75 -7.95
CA SER A 65 18.68 7.09 -6.57
C SER A 65 17.50 6.87 -5.60
N LEU A 66 16.26 6.76 -6.11
CA LEU A 66 15.06 6.60 -5.30
C LEU A 66 14.77 5.11 -5.06
N SER A 67 14.51 4.74 -3.80
CA SER A 67 14.10 3.40 -3.42
C SER A 67 12.59 3.30 -3.22
N ILE A 68 11.97 2.19 -3.69
CA ILE A 68 10.52 1.98 -3.66
C ILE A 68 10.21 0.61 -3.07
N GLY A 69 9.35 0.58 -2.06
CA GLY A 69 8.80 -0.64 -1.48
C GLY A 69 7.33 -0.80 -1.82
N VAL A 70 6.88 -2.00 -2.14
CA VAL A 70 5.46 -2.34 -2.33
C VAL A 70 5.08 -3.42 -1.35
N ILE A 71 4.20 -3.09 -0.42
CA ILE A 71 3.80 -3.96 0.70
C ILE A 71 2.35 -4.42 0.51
N SER A 72 2.10 -5.71 0.70
CA SER A 72 0.76 -6.26 0.82
C SER A 72 0.63 -7.15 2.06
N PHE A 73 -0.61 -7.35 2.51
CA PHE A 73 -0.93 -8.32 3.58
C PHE A 73 -1.12 -9.75 3.05
N TYR A 74 -1.18 -9.91 1.72
CA TYR A 74 -1.49 -11.17 1.07
C TYR A 74 -0.42 -11.55 0.05
N ARG A 75 0.09 -12.79 0.14
CA ARG A 75 1.14 -13.29 -0.78
C ARG A 75 0.65 -13.30 -2.23
N ALA A 76 -0.58 -13.78 -2.48
CA ALA A 76 -1.15 -13.79 -3.83
C ALA A 76 -1.16 -12.40 -4.48
N GLN A 77 -1.42 -11.35 -3.69
CA GLN A 77 -1.33 -9.97 -4.20
C GLN A 77 0.10 -9.56 -4.54
N CYS A 78 1.08 -10.00 -3.76
CA CYS A 78 2.48 -9.71 -4.08
C CYS A 78 2.89 -10.34 -5.42
N ASP A 79 2.48 -11.58 -5.66
CA ASP A 79 2.77 -12.30 -6.89
C ASP A 79 2.08 -11.60 -8.08
N LEU A 80 0.81 -11.22 -7.95
CA LEU A 80 0.06 -10.45 -8.96
C LEU A 80 0.66 -9.06 -9.23
N ILE A 81 1.22 -8.39 -8.22
CA ILE A 81 1.94 -7.13 -8.39
C ILE A 81 3.24 -7.34 -9.18
N LEU A 82 3.97 -8.43 -8.92
CA LEU A 82 5.18 -8.75 -9.68
C LEU A 82 4.86 -9.01 -11.15
N ASP A 83 3.76 -9.72 -11.47
CA ASP A 83 3.28 -9.90 -12.84
C ASP A 83 2.97 -8.54 -13.51
N ALA A 84 2.25 -7.67 -12.79
CA ALA A 84 1.93 -6.34 -13.33
C ALA A 84 3.17 -5.45 -13.50
N LEU A 85 4.18 -5.58 -12.64
CA LEU A 85 5.48 -4.91 -12.80
C LEU A 85 6.26 -5.44 -14.00
N ALA A 86 6.12 -6.73 -14.34
CA ALA A 86 6.72 -7.30 -15.54
C ALA A 86 6.09 -6.72 -16.81
N ASP A 87 4.77 -6.53 -16.83
CA ASP A 87 4.06 -5.85 -17.93
C ASP A 87 4.57 -4.41 -18.15
N GLU A 88 5.04 -3.74 -17.08
CA GLU A 88 5.63 -2.38 -17.12
C GLU A 88 7.16 -2.38 -17.30
N GLY A 89 7.80 -3.53 -17.44
CA GLY A 89 9.26 -3.68 -17.62
C GLY A 89 10.08 -3.44 -16.36
N LEU A 90 9.47 -3.52 -15.17
CA LEU A 90 10.14 -3.37 -13.86
C LEU A 90 10.51 -4.73 -13.24
N ALA A 91 9.94 -5.81 -13.76
CA ALA A 91 10.26 -7.17 -13.39
C ALA A 91 10.46 -8.01 -14.66
N GLU A 92 11.11 -9.14 -14.53
CA GLU A 92 11.46 -10.07 -15.62
C GLU A 92 11.39 -11.51 -15.14
N GLU A 93 11.18 -12.45 -16.05
CA GLU A 93 11.25 -13.87 -15.74
C GLU A 93 12.73 -14.29 -15.63
N GLU A 94 13.10 -14.88 -14.51
CA GLU A 94 14.42 -15.42 -14.22
C GLU A 94 14.26 -16.79 -13.55
N ASP A 95 14.75 -17.84 -14.17
CA ASP A 95 14.65 -19.22 -13.67
C ASP A 95 13.21 -19.71 -13.41
N GLY A 96 12.24 -19.28 -14.23
CA GLY A 96 10.84 -19.66 -14.10
C GLY A 96 10.07 -18.89 -13.00
N GLU A 97 10.66 -17.85 -12.43
CA GLU A 97 10.03 -16.97 -11.45
C GLU A 97 10.07 -15.52 -11.92
N ILE A 98 9.02 -14.74 -11.64
CA ILE A 98 9.03 -13.30 -11.89
C ILE A 98 9.80 -12.61 -10.76
N ARG A 99 10.85 -11.89 -11.13
CA ARG A 99 11.72 -11.14 -10.20
C ARG A 99 11.90 -9.71 -10.67
N ILE A 100 12.24 -8.81 -9.75
CA ILE A 100 12.58 -7.43 -10.09
C ILE A 100 13.73 -7.43 -11.10
N ALA A 101 13.55 -6.71 -12.21
CA ALA A 101 14.52 -6.61 -13.29
C ALA A 101 15.86 -6.04 -12.77
N ARG A 102 16.98 -6.50 -13.32
CA ARG A 102 18.33 -6.17 -12.81
C ARG A 102 18.57 -4.67 -12.67
N SER A 103 18.07 -3.86 -13.60
CA SER A 103 18.19 -2.39 -13.58
C SER A 103 17.44 -1.72 -12.43
N TYR A 104 16.54 -2.42 -11.75
CA TYR A 104 15.73 -1.91 -10.63
C TYR A 104 16.06 -2.60 -9.30
N ARG A 105 17.09 -3.46 -9.23
CA ARG A 105 17.45 -4.17 -7.98
C ARG A 105 18.20 -3.27 -7.01
N GLN A 106 19.05 -2.36 -7.52
CA GLN A 106 19.90 -1.50 -6.68
C GLN A 106 19.80 -0.04 -7.08
N THR A 107 19.90 0.84 -6.08
CA THR A 107 20.11 2.27 -6.27
C THR A 107 21.54 2.56 -6.67
N GLU A 108 21.85 3.81 -7.00
CA GLU A 108 23.23 4.27 -7.25
C GLU A 108 24.14 4.08 -6.04
N SER A 109 23.60 4.13 -4.82
CA SER A 109 24.34 3.87 -3.57
C SER A 109 24.53 2.39 -3.25
N GLY A 110 23.92 1.47 -4.04
CA GLY A 110 24.01 0.04 -3.82
C GLY A 110 22.92 -0.53 -2.89
N ASP A 111 22.02 0.32 -2.39
CA ASP A 111 20.87 -0.11 -1.59
C ASP A 111 19.80 -0.79 -2.46
N GLU A 112 18.90 -1.54 -1.84
CA GLU A 112 17.78 -2.15 -2.55
C GLU A 112 16.84 -1.09 -3.12
N ARG A 113 16.65 -1.09 -4.46
CA ARG A 113 15.91 -0.05 -5.17
C ARG A 113 14.41 -0.33 -5.24
N LEU A 114 14.01 -1.54 -5.64
CA LEU A 114 12.61 -1.94 -5.72
C LEU A 114 12.40 -3.28 -5.02
N ARG A 115 11.40 -3.33 -4.15
CA ARG A 115 10.98 -4.55 -3.45
C ARG A 115 9.47 -4.69 -3.48
N VAL A 116 8.99 -5.90 -3.73
CA VAL A 116 7.61 -6.32 -3.49
C VAL A 116 7.60 -7.42 -2.44
N GLY A 117 6.69 -7.38 -1.49
CA GLY A 117 6.59 -8.44 -0.49
C GLY A 117 5.48 -8.25 0.52
N THR A 118 5.30 -9.29 1.34
CA THR A 118 4.39 -9.18 2.48
C THR A 118 5.00 -8.31 3.58
N VAL A 119 4.16 -7.85 4.51
CA VAL A 119 4.59 -7.02 5.64
C VAL A 119 5.80 -7.59 6.37
N ASP A 120 5.83 -8.91 6.57
CA ASP A 120 6.92 -9.59 7.28
C ASP A 120 8.28 -9.50 6.52
N ALA A 121 8.23 -9.44 5.18
CA ALA A 121 9.43 -9.28 4.35
C ALA A 121 10.05 -7.87 4.44
N PHE A 122 9.33 -6.90 5.02
CA PHE A 122 9.78 -5.53 5.22
C PHE A 122 10.25 -5.23 6.65
N GLN A 123 10.26 -6.21 7.52
CA GLN A 123 10.74 -6.00 8.89
C GLN A 123 12.21 -5.56 8.89
N GLY A 124 12.49 -4.41 9.52
CA GLY A 124 13.84 -3.83 9.57
C GLY A 124 14.30 -3.12 8.28
N LYS A 125 13.47 -3.02 7.25
CA LYS A 125 13.79 -2.32 6.00
C LYS A 125 12.99 -1.03 5.87
N GLU A 126 13.59 -0.02 5.21
CA GLU A 126 12.93 1.25 4.89
C GLU A 126 13.23 1.64 3.44
N PHE A 127 12.26 2.30 2.81
CA PHE A 127 12.34 2.79 1.43
C PHE A 127 11.92 4.27 1.37
N ASP A 128 12.39 5.00 0.37
CA ASP A 128 11.99 6.40 0.21
C ASP A 128 10.49 6.52 -0.02
N VAL A 129 9.95 5.69 -0.91
CA VAL A 129 8.51 5.59 -1.17
C VAL A 129 8.02 4.19 -0.81
N VAL A 130 6.89 4.12 -0.14
CA VAL A 130 6.21 2.86 0.13
C VAL A 130 4.79 2.90 -0.42
N PHE A 131 4.45 1.91 -1.23
CA PHE A 131 3.09 1.61 -1.64
C PHE A 131 2.50 0.54 -0.72
N LEU A 132 1.35 0.83 -0.13
CA LEU A 132 0.59 -0.12 0.67
C LEU A 132 -0.64 -0.59 -0.11
N SER A 133 -0.61 -1.84 -0.58
CA SER A 133 -1.72 -2.49 -1.27
C SER A 133 -2.77 -2.93 -0.25
N VAL A 134 -3.95 -2.31 -0.29
CA VAL A 134 -5.07 -2.57 0.62
C VAL A 134 -5.73 -3.90 0.31
N VAL A 135 -5.86 -4.24 -0.96
CA VAL A 135 -6.46 -5.46 -1.53
C VAL A 135 -7.96 -5.56 -1.28
N ARG A 136 -8.37 -5.42 0.00
CA ARG A 136 -9.78 -5.56 0.39
C ARG A 136 -10.64 -4.52 -0.32
N ALA A 137 -11.61 -5.02 -1.09
CA ALA A 137 -12.56 -4.22 -1.84
C ALA A 137 -13.84 -5.05 -2.05
N ASN A 138 -14.76 -4.94 -1.10
CA ASN A 138 -15.99 -5.69 -1.05
C ASN A 138 -17.15 -4.83 -0.57
N ASP A 139 -18.36 -5.36 -0.69
CA ASP A 139 -19.61 -4.72 -0.30
C ASP A 139 -20.22 -5.34 0.97
N VAL A 140 -19.40 -5.96 1.82
CA VAL A 140 -19.85 -6.47 3.11
C VAL A 140 -20.35 -5.31 3.98
N VAL A 141 -21.60 -5.40 4.36
CA VAL A 141 -22.26 -4.44 5.26
C VAL A 141 -22.09 -4.91 6.71
N VAL A 142 -21.71 -3.98 7.58
CA VAL A 142 -21.65 -4.18 9.03
C VAL A 142 -22.73 -3.32 9.67
N PRO A 143 -23.94 -3.86 9.94
CA PRO A 143 -25.04 -3.08 10.49
C PRO A 143 -24.72 -2.60 11.92
N ASP A 144 -25.14 -1.39 12.26
CA ASP A 144 -24.93 -0.79 13.59
C ASP A 144 -25.59 -1.59 14.73
N GLN A 145 -26.70 -2.30 14.42
CA GLN A 145 -27.45 -3.09 15.38
C GLN A 145 -26.77 -4.42 15.74
N LYS A 146 -25.72 -4.81 15.00
CA LYS A 146 -24.96 -6.03 15.29
C LYS A 146 -23.91 -5.75 16.34
N GLU A 147 -23.83 -6.62 17.35
CA GLU A 147 -22.89 -6.52 18.46
C GLU A 147 -22.18 -7.85 18.70
N GLY A 148 -21.18 -7.85 19.58
CA GLY A 148 -20.47 -9.03 20.04
C GLY A 148 -19.82 -9.84 18.90
N GLU A 149 -19.89 -11.17 19.01
CA GLU A 149 -19.23 -12.10 18.07
C GLU A 149 -19.75 -11.96 16.63
N GLU A 150 -21.02 -11.64 16.43
CA GLU A 150 -21.58 -11.46 15.09
C GLU A 150 -20.98 -10.24 14.38
N ARG A 151 -20.86 -9.12 15.10
CA ARG A 151 -20.21 -7.91 14.60
C ARG A 151 -18.73 -8.18 14.27
N GLU A 152 -18.02 -8.83 15.17
CA GLU A 152 -16.61 -9.22 14.97
C GLU A 152 -16.44 -10.10 13.72
N ARG A 153 -17.33 -11.06 13.49
CA ARG A 153 -17.29 -11.90 12.30
C ARG A 153 -17.48 -11.09 11.01
N LEU A 154 -18.40 -10.11 11.01
CA LEU A 154 -18.64 -9.23 9.87
C LEU A 154 -17.44 -8.32 9.60
N LEU A 155 -16.86 -7.71 10.62
CA LEU A 155 -15.65 -6.90 10.50
C LEU A 155 -14.47 -7.72 9.98
N ASN A 156 -14.29 -8.95 10.47
CA ASN A 156 -13.26 -9.85 9.96
C ASN A 156 -13.53 -10.24 8.50
N GLY A 157 -14.77 -10.46 8.12
CA GLY A 157 -15.20 -10.70 6.74
C GLY A 157 -14.90 -9.51 5.83
N LYS A 158 -15.17 -8.29 6.29
CA LYS A 158 -14.93 -7.05 5.53
C LYS A 158 -13.45 -6.73 5.38
N TYR A 159 -12.70 -6.74 6.46
CA TYR A 159 -11.34 -6.18 6.52
C TYR A 159 -10.22 -7.23 6.54
N GLY A 160 -10.48 -8.43 7.02
CA GLY A 160 -9.49 -9.51 7.09
C GLY A 160 -8.18 -9.10 7.77
N HIS A 161 -7.05 -9.33 7.12
CA HIS A 161 -5.72 -9.05 7.67
C HIS A 161 -5.43 -7.56 7.89
N LEU A 162 -6.19 -6.63 7.31
CA LEU A 162 -6.05 -5.19 7.59
C LEU A 162 -6.32 -4.83 9.05
N ARG A 163 -7.04 -5.70 9.79
CA ARG A 163 -7.32 -5.55 11.22
C ARG A 163 -6.14 -5.87 12.12
N LEU A 164 -5.08 -6.47 11.59
CA LEU A 164 -3.90 -6.85 12.36
C LEU A 164 -3.04 -5.61 12.66
N ALA A 165 -3.34 -4.94 13.78
CA ALA A 165 -2.74 -3.65 14.15
C ALA A 165 -1.20 -3.67 14.13
N ASN A 166 -0.57 -4.74 14.62
CA ASN A 166 0.89 -4.86 14.61
C ASN A 166 1.45 -4.86 13.19
N ARG A 167 0.82 -5.60 12.26
CA ARG A 167 1.23 -5.61 10.84
C ARG A 167 0.95 -4.29 10.16
N MET A 168 -0.19 -3.67 10.45
CA MET A 168 -0.51 -2.33 9.93
C MET A 168 0.54 -1.31 10.38
N ASN A 169 0.93 -1.30 11.64
CA ASN A 169 1.97 -0.42 12.15
C ASN A 169 3.32 -0.64 11.44
N VAL A 170 3.71 -1.89 11.21
CA VAL A 170 4.93 -2.19 10.44
C VAL A 170 4.80 -1.65 9.02
N ALA A 171 3.71 -1.96 8.30
CA ALA A 171 3.51 -1.55 6.92
C ALA A 171 3.52 -0.02 6.75
N MET A 172 2.87 0.70 7.69
CA MET A 172 2.74 2.17 7.64
C MET A 172 3.94 2.93 8.23
N SER A 173 5.02 2.24 8.60
CA SER A 173 6.23 2.86 9.15
C SER A 173 7.50 2.56 8.34
N ARG A 174 7.36 2.05 7.12
CA ARG A 174 8.50 1.66 6.28
C ARG A 174 8.97 2.74 5.30
N GLN A 175 8.23 3.84 5.18
CA GLN A 175 8.60 4.96 4.30
C GLN A 175 9.57 5.92 4.99
N ARG A 176 10.50 6.45 4.19
CA ARG A 176 11.35 7.57 4.61
C ARG A 176 10.75 8.92 4.22
N LYS A 177 10.04 8.99 3.07
CA LYS A 177 9.54 10.24 2.49
C LYS A 177 8.03 10.20 2.24
N LEU A 178 7.53 9.16 1.56
CA LEU A 178 6.15 9.11 1.09
C LEU A 178 5.53 7.73 1.32
N LEU A 179 4.35 7.69 1.93
CA LEU A 179 3.48 6.53 1.97
C LEU A 179 2.29 6.75 1.04
N VAL A 180 2.07 5.81 0.12
CA VAL A 180 0.90 5.79 -0.77
C VAL A 180 0.06 4.55 -0.46
N ALA A 181 -1.10 4.72 0.15
CA ALA A 181 -2.08 3.64 0.21
C ALA A 181 -2.78 3.52 -1.14
N VAL A 182 -2.89 2.30 -1.66
CA VAL A 182 -3.57 2.01 -2.92
C VAL A 182 -4.72 1.06 -2.66
N GLY A 183 -5.92 1.42 -3.08
CA GLY A 183 -7.10 0.61 -2.86
C GLY A 183 -8.39 1.41 -2.84
N ALA A 184 -9.50 0.72 -2.60
CA ALA A 184 -10.83 1.34 -2.59
C ALA A 184 -11.03 2.18 -1.32
N LYS A 185 -11.19 3.50 -1.46
CA LYS A 185 -11.37 4.45 -0.35
C LYS A 185 -12.51 4.08 0.59
N HIS A 186 -13.61 3.54 0.05
CA HIS A 186 -14.76 3.17 0.86
C HIS A 186 -14.42 2.17 1.98
N MET A 187 -13.32 1.40 1.83
CA MET A 187 -12.85 0.49 2.85
C MET A 187 -12.24 1.19 4.08
N ALA A 188 -11.90 2.47 3.94
CA ALA A 188 -11.37 3.31 5.03
C ALA A 188 -12.34 4.45 5.41
N GLU A 189 -13.58 4.39 4.93
CA GLU A 189 -14.64 5.37 5.19
C GLU A 189 -15.75 4.76 6.04
N GLY A 190 -16.48 5.62 6.75
CA GLY A 190 -17.59 5.21 7.59
C GLY A 190 -17.19 4.77 9.00
N PRO A 191 -18.17 4.68 9.91
CA PRO A 191 -17.91 4.37 11.33
C PRO A 191 -17.33 2.97 11.53
N GLU A 192 -17.71 2.00 10.70
CA GLU A 192 -17.17 0.64 10.77
C GLU A 192 -15.67 0.56 10.44
N SER A 193 -15.13 1.53 9.66
CA SER A 193 -13.69 1.59 9.39
C SER A 193 -12.91 2.10 10.60
N GLU A 194 -13.48 3.00 11.38
CA GLU A 194 -12.86 3.50 12.62
C GLU A 194 -12.73 2.39 13.67
N GLU A 195 -13.63 1.43 13.66
CA GLU A 195 -13.58 0.24 14.52
C GLU A 195 -12.68 -0.86 13.92
N GLY A 196 -12.89 -1.19 12.67
CA GLY A 196 -12.28 -2.33 12.00
C GLY A 196 -10.82 -2.11 11.61
N VAL A 197 -10.49 -0.90 11.11
CA VAL A 197 -9.18 -0.53 10.55
C VAL A 197 -8.80 0.91 10.91
N PRO A 198 -8.74 1.25 12.21
CA PRO A 198 -8.60 2.64 12.68
C PRO A 198 -7.37 3.37 12.13
N ALA A 199 -6.25 2.67 11.95
CA ALA A 199 -5.03 3.27 11.39
C ALA A 199 -5.22 3.65 9.92
N LEU A 200 -5.91 2.83 9.14
CA LEU A 200 -6.17 3.10 7.72
C LEU A 200 -7.20 4.24 7.56
N ALA A 201 -8.24 4.27 8.40
CA ALA A 201 -9.22 5.35 8.44
C ALA A 201 -8.57 6.69 8.81
N ALA A 202 -7.70 6.71 9.83
CA ALA A 202 -6.93 7.89 10.21
C ALA A 202 -5.98 8.35 9.10
N PHE A 203 -5.34 7.40 8.40
CA PHE A 203 -4.46 7.71 7.27
C PHE A 203 -5.23 8.36 6.11
N LEU A 204 -6.42 7.88 5.78
CA LEU A 204 -7.25 8.51 4.74
C LEU A 204 -7.66 9.94 5.13
N LYS A 205 -7.96 10.20 6.40
CA LYS A 205 -8.22 11.56 6.91
C LYS A 205 -7.01 12.46 6.72
N LEU A 206 -5.80 11.99 7.08
CA LEU A 206 -4.55 12.71 6.88
C LEU A 206 -4.33 13.06 5.39
N CYS A 207 -4.53 12.09 4.47
CA CYS A 207 -4.40 12.34 3.03
C CYS A 207 -5.34 13.44 2.53
N ARG A 208 -6.55 13.55 3.10
CA ARG A 208 -7.52 14.61 2.76
C ARG A 208 -7.10 15.97 3.29
N GLU A 209 -6.55 16.02 4.48
CA GLU A 209 -6.04 17.25 5.09
C GLU A 209 -4.84 17.80 4.31
N GLU A 210 -3.89 16.94 3.91
CA GLU A 210 -2.76 17.33 3.07
C GLU A 210 -3.20 17.83 1.67
N MET A 211 -4.29 17.28 1.10
CA MET A 211 -4.87 17.79 -0.15
C MET A 211 -5.55 19.16 0.04
N ALA A 212 -6.18 19.39 1.19
CA ALA A 212 -6.85 20.66 1.48
C ALA A 212 -5.86 21.80 1.79
N HIS A 213 -4.68 21.49 2.31
CA HIS A 213 -3.62 22.45 2.64
C HIS A 213 -2.58 22.60 1.51
N GLY A 214 -2.74 21.85 0.42
CA GLY A 214 -1.87 21.93 -0.76
C GLY A 214 -1.99 23.28 -1.45
N ARG A 215 -1.08 24.20 -1.10
CA ARG A 215 -0.81 25.45 -1.81
C ARG A 215 0.20 25.21 -2.92
#